data_587d7203d61d07e26f617588b0e3f90e
#
_entry.id   587d7203d61d07e26f617588b0e3f90e
#
_cell.length_a   1.000
_cell.length_b   1.000
_cell.length_c   1.000
_cell.angle_alpha   90.00
_cell.angle_beta   90.00
_cell.angle_gamma   90.00
#
_symmetry.space_group_name_H-M   'P 1'
#
loop_
_entity.id
_entity.type
_entity.pdbx_description
1 polymer ?
#
loop_
_entity_poly.entity_id
_entity_poly.type
_entity_poly.pdbx_seq_one_letter_code
_entity_poly.pdbx_strand_id
1 'polypeptide(L)'
;MAPSTSPFDLKDRSVLITGANRGLGAALSKTILQYSPKIIHAGYRTAPGDFEDPLIKWCQLDVQDETLVATAAASMGELDVLINNAGILIPTAADPAEERTNLEAMIDLHLHSPLRLIDALLPTLHASNQPMIVNMISMAAFASVPGCEWYCTSKAALHAATQGLRLKHPDIHCVGVYPGPTATDMTAGSTAPLADAMESAATILSALCEGKTAIFPDEAAIAVESLVGARVATLQQQFITLLSD
;
A
#
# COMPACT_ATOMS: atom_id res chain seq x y z
N MET A 1 16.66 15.36 8.99
CA MET A 1 16.96 15.51 7.55
C MET A 1 15.68 15.27 6.78
N ALA A 2 15.33 16.14 5.82
CA ALA A 2 14.23 15.82 4.92
C ALA A 2 14.60 14.56 4.11
N PRO A 3 13.65 13.63 3.87
CA PRO A 3 13.94 12.48 3.01
C PRO A 3 14.39 12.99 1.65
N SER A 4 15.42 12.34 1.10
CA SER A 4 15.94 12.63 -0.24
C SER A 4 14.79 12.52 -1.25
N THR A 5 14.42 13.63 -1.87
CA THR A 5 13.46 13.68 -3.00
C THR A 5 14.17 13.34 -4.32
N SER A 6 15.16 12.46 -4.27
CA SER A 6 15.81 11.99 -5.50
C SER A 6 14.84 11.12 -6.29
N PRO A 7 14.80 11.29 -7.64
CA PRO A 7 14.00 10.43 -8.49
C PRO A 7 14.31 8.96 -8.22
N PHE A 8 13.26 8.14 -8.13
CA PHE A 8 13.38 6.70 -7.97
C PHE A 8 13.26 6.02 -9.34
N ASP A 9 14.13 5.06 -9.63
CA ASP A 9 14.07 4.31 -10.88
C ASP A 9 13.63 2.87 -10.60
N LEU A 10 12.51 2.46 -11.20
CA LEU A 10 11.99 1.10 -11.13
C LEU A 10 12.74 0.12 -12.04
N LYS A 11 13.58 0.63 -12.94
CA LYS A 11 14.40 -0.21 -13.83
C LYS A 11 15.34 -1.10 -13.02
N ASP A 12 15.43 -2.37 -13.43
CA ASP A 12 16.26 -3.40 -12.79
C ASP A 12 15.97 -3.63 -11.29
N ARG A 13 14.77 -3.24 -10.79
CA ARG A 13 14.34 -3.43 -9.40
C ARG A 13 13.57 -4.72 -9.19
N SER A 14 13.78 -5.34 -8.04
CA SER A 14 12.97 -6.45 -7.52
C SER A 14 11.81 -5.88 -6.71
N VAL A 15 10.58 -6.22 -7.10
CA VAL A 15 9.35 -5.67 -6.53
C VAL A 15 8.49 -6.80 -5.96
N LEU A 16 8.00 -6.67 -4.73
CA LEU A 16 6.94 -7.51 -4.18
C LEU A 16 5.63 -6.73 -4.11
N ILE A 17 4.56 -7.31 -4.65
CA ILE A 17 3.20 -6.75 -4.56
C ILE A 17 2.29 -7.76 -3.89
N THR A 18 1.67 -7.42 -2.77
CA THR A 18 0.69 -8.29 -2.10
C THR A 18 -0.70 -8.11 -2.73
N GLY A 19 -1.48 -9.20 -2.85
CA GLY A 19 -2.79 -9.16 -3.50
C GLY A 19 -2.70 -8.75 -4.98
N ALA A 20 -1.69 -9.26 -5.68
CA ALA A 20 -1.36 -8.90 -7.07
C ALA A 20 -2.25 -9.56 -8.13
N ASN A 21 -3.10 -10.50 -7.73
CA ASN A 21 -3.85 -11.34 -8.66
C ASN A 21 -5.11 -10.70 -9.26
N ARG A 22 -5.59 -9.58 -8.73
CA ARG A 22 -6.78 -8.86 -9.21
C ARG A 22 -6.76 -7.38 -8.85
N GLY A 23 -7.73 -6.65 -9.38
CA GLY A 23 -7.97 -5.24 -9.05
C GLY A 23 -6.73 -4.37 -9.25
N LEU A 24 -6.51 -3.44 -8.32
CA LEU A 24 -5.39 -2.49 -8.41
C LEU A 24 -4.02 -3.17 -8.30
N GLY A 25 -3.91 -4.28 -7.55
CA GLY A 25 -2.67 -5.06 -7.48
C GLY A 25 -2.26 -5.67 -8.83
N ALA A 26 -3.23 -6.21 -9.59
CA ALA A 26 -2.98 -6.70 -10.94
C ALA A 26 -2.64 -5.55 -11.91
N ALA A 27 -3.32 -4.41 -11.79
CA ALA A 27 -3.02 -3.22 -12.58
C ALA A 27 -1.59 -2.72 -12.32
N LEU A 28 -1.17 -2.62 -11.05
CA LEU A 28 0.20 -2.28 -10.69
C LEU A 28 1.22 -3.27 -11.26
N SER A 29 0.96 -4.58 -11.13
CA SER A 29 1.86 -5.63 -11.66
C SER A 29 2.05 -5.50 -13.18
N LYS A 30 0.97 -5.27 -13.93
CA LYS A 30 1.00 -5.08 -15.38
C LYS A 30 1.70 -3.78 -15.78
N THR A 31 1.44 -2.69 -15.05
CA THR A 31 1.99 -1.37 -15.38
C THR A 31 3.49 -1.27 -15.06
N ILE A 32 3.96 -1.90 -13.97
CA ILE A 32 5.40 -1.93 -13.60
C ILE A 32 6.26 -2.55 -14.72
N LEU A 33 5.75 -3.49 -15.52
CA LEU A 33 6.48 -4.08 -16.64
C LEU A 33 7.00 -3.03 -17.64
N GLN A 34 6.30 -1.91 -17.79
CA GLN A 34 6.71 -0.82 -18.68
C GLN A 34 7.99 -0.11 -18.19
N TYR A 35 8.36 -0.29 -16.93
CA TYR A 35 9.56 0.29 -16.32
C TYR A 35 10.77 -0.67 -16.35
N SER A 36 10.66 -1.82 -17.03
CA SER A 36 11.75 -2.82 -17.12
C SER A 36 12.28 -3.27 -15.75
N PRO A 37 11.44 -3.76 -14.84
CA PRO A 37 11.89 -4.26 -13.54
C PRO A 37 12.78 -5.50 -13.72
N LYS A 38 13.58 -5.83 -12.70
CA LYS A 38 14.34 -7.09 -12.66
C LYS A 38 13.41 -8.29 -12.52
N ILE A 39 12.46 -8.20 -11.57
CA ILE A 39 11.46 -9.23 -11.28
C ILE A 39 10.32 -8.63 -10.47
N ILE A 40 9.10 -9.16 -10.67
CA ILE A 40 7.92 -8.86 -9.88
C ILE A 40 7.50 -10.12 -9.15
N HIS A 41 7.61 -10.15 -7.83
CA HIS A 41 7.01 -11.16 -6.98
C HIS A 41 5.54 -10.82 -6.76
N ALA A 42 4.65 -11.51 -7.48
CA ALA A 42 3.23 -11.25 -7.45
C ALA A 42 2.55 -12.14 -6.40
N GLY A 43 2.29 -11.57 -5.22
CA GLY A 43 1.69 -12.28 -4.09
C GLY A 43 0.18 -12.50 -4.28
N TYR A 44 -0.29 -13.74 -4.08
CA TYR A 44 -1.69 -14.10 -4.09
C TYR A 44 -2.05 -14.99 -2.89
N ARG A 45 -3.32 -14.93 -2.43
CA ARG A 45 -3.79 -15.77 -1.32
C ARG A 45 -4.24 -17.15 -1.78
N THR A 46 -5.18 -17.23 -2.70
CA THR A 46 -5.84 -18.50 -3.12
C THR A 46 -5.45 -18.96 -4.51
N ALA A 47 -5.33 -18.06 -5.49
CA ALA A 47 -4.98 -18.37 -6.85
C ALA A 47 -4.20 -17.22 -7.49
N PRO A 48 -3.25 -17.51 -8.40
CA PRO A 48 -2.56 -16.48 -9.18
C PRO A 48 -3.55 -15.71 -10.09
N GLY A 49 -3.10 -14.60 -10.66
CA GLY A 49 -3.86 -13.87 -11.67
C GLY A 49 -3.88 -14.60 -13.02
N ASP A 50 -4.67 -14.07 -13.94
CA ASP A 50 -4.94 -14.60 -15.29
C ASP A 50 -3.98 -14.07 -16.37
N PHE A 51 -2.87 -13.47 -15.97
CA PHE A 51 -1.88 -12.89 -16.88
C PHE A 51 -0.49 -13.47 -16.62
N GLU A 52 0.29 -13.59 -17.69
CA GLU A 52 1.63 -14.17 -17.68
C GLU A 52 2.64 -13.19 -18.28
N ASP A 53 3.81 -13.10 -17.66
CA ASP A 53 4.97 -12.40 -18.17
C ASP A 53 6.23 -13.05 -17.56
N PRO A 54 7.34 -13.23 -18.32
CA PRO A 54 8.57 -13.82 -17.79
C PRO A 54 9.16 -13.11 -16.56
N LEU A 55 8.88 -11.85 -16.37
CA LEU A 55 9.31 -11.07 -15.21
C LEU A 55 8.38 -11.20 -14.01
N ILE A 56 7.22 -11.86 -14.14
CA ILE A 56 6.27 -12.05 -13.06
C ILE A 56 6.44 -13.45 -12.47
N LYS A 57 6.81 -13.48 -11.20
CA LYS A 57 6.88 -14.70 -10.41
C LYS A 57 5.74 -14.74 -9.40
N TRP A 58 4.74 -15.56 -9.68
CA TRP A 58 3.64 -15.77 -8.74
C TRP A 58 4.12 -16.47 -7.47
N CYS A 59 3.77 -15.95 -6.31
CA CYS A 59 4.06 -16.54 -5.01
C CYS A 59 2.80 -16.62 -4.15
N GLN A 60 2.54 -17.79 -3.57
CA GLN A 60 1.46 -17.91 -2.61
C GLN A 60 1.85 -17.16 -1.32
N LEU A 61 1.11 -16.13 -1.00
CA LEU A 61 1.36 -15.24 0.14
C LEU A 61 0.04 -14.77 0.72
N ASP A 62 -0.45 -15.47 1.73
CA ASP A 62 -1.44 -14.91 2.64
C ASP A 62 -0.69 -14.09 3.69
N VAL A 63 -0.87 -12.78 3.65
CA VAL A 63 -0.16 -11.86 4.56
C VAL A 63 -0.60 -11.99 6.03
N GLN A 64 -1.70 -12.71 6.29
CA GLN A 64 -2.17 -13.05 7.63
C GLN A 64 -1.56 -14.36 8.16
N ASP A 65 -0.95 -15.17 7.32
CA ASP A 65 -0.26 -16.42 7.68
C ASP A 65 1.24 -16.17 7.92
N GLU A 66 1.66 -16.25 9.18
CA GLU A 66 3.06 -16.01 9.58
C GLU A 66 4.02 -16.99 8.92
N THR A 67 3.60 -18.23 8.67
CA THR A 67 4.44 -19.24 8.01
C THR A 67 4.68 -18.91 6.55
N LEU A 68 3.62 -18.48 5.84
CA LEU A 68 3.74 -18.05 4.44
C LEU A 68 4.55 -16.76 4.33
N VAL A 69 4.39 -15.80 5.26
CA VAL A 69 5.20 -14.58 5.34
C VAL A 69 6.67 -14.92 5.53
N ALA A 70 7.02 -15.79 6.49
CA ALA A 70 8.39 -16.20 6.75
C ALA A 70 8.99 -16.94 5.53
N THR A 71 8.21 -17.83 4.90
CA THR A 71 8.63 -18.57 3.71
C THR A 71 8.91 -17.62 2.53
N ALA A 72 8.01 -16.67 2.29
CA ALA A 72 8.17 -15.66 1.24
C ALA A 72 9.43 -14.82 1.51
N ALA A 73 9.63 -14.31 2.73
CA ALA A 73 10.79 -13.53 3.10
C ALA A 73 12.11 -14.31 2.91
N ALA A 74 12.15 -15.58 3.33
CA ALA A 74 13.33 -16.44 3.18
C ALA A 74 13.66 -16.76 1.70
N SER A 75 12.64 -16.78 0.83
CA SER A 75 12.81 -17.09 -0.60
C SER A 75 13.18 -15.86 -1.46
N MET A 76 13.06 -14.66 -0.92
CA MET A 76 13.42 -13.41 -1.61
C MET A 76 14.91 -13.12 -1.42
N GLY A 77 15.71 -13.35 -2.47
CA GLY A 77 17.14 -13.04 -2.43
C GLY A 77 17.44 -11.55 -2.44
N GLU A 78 16.68 -10.78 -3.21
CA GLU A 78 16.79 -9.32 -3.34
C GLU A 78 15.39 -8.71 -3.37
N LEU A 79 15.22 -7.58 -2.70
CA LEU A 79 13.99 -6.80 -2.73
C LEU A 79 14.30 -5.31 -2.62
N ASP A 80 13.86 -4.54 -3.59
CA ASP A 80 14.01 -3.08 -3.60
C ASP A 80 12.71 -2.39 -3.20
N VAL A 81 11.56 -2.92 -3.63
CA VAL A 81 10.25 -2.30 -3.44
C VAL A 81 9.25 -3.29 -2.87
N LEU A 82 8.67 -2.97 -1.73
CA LEU A 82 7.52 -3.67 -1.14
C LEU A 82 6.26 -2.84 -1.34
N ILE A 83 5.25 -3.38 -2.04
CA ILE A 83 3.92 -2.77 -2.18
C ILE A 83 2.90 -3.58 -1.38
N ASN A 84 2.53 -3.09 -0.21
CA ASN A 84 1.47 -3.63 0.62
C ASN A 84 0.11 -3.19 0.05
N ASN A 85 -0.44 -4.02 -0.85
CA ASN A 85 -1.70 -3.74 -1.54
C ASN A 85 -2.85 -4.64 -1.07
N ALA A 86 -2.59 -5.81 -0.51
CA ALA A 86 -3.63 -6.72 -0.03
C ALA A 86 -4.60 -5.99 0.92
N GLY A 87 -5.90 -6.17 0.70
CA GLY A 87 -6.93 -5.51 1.49
C GLY A 87 -8.32 -6.03 1.19
N ILE A 88 -9.26 -5.73 2.09
CA ILE A 88 -10.69 -6.01 1.97
C ILE A 88 -11.48 -4.77 2.38
N LEU A 89 -12.73 -4.70 1.93
CA LEU A 89 -13.73 -3.80 2.46
C LEU A 89 -14.89 -4.66 2.92
N ILE A 90 -15.18 -4.63 4.23
CA ILE A 90 -16.35 -5.28 4.81
C ILE A 90 -17.30 -4.16 5.23
N PRO A 91 -18.52 -4.09 4.65
CA PRO A 91 -19.50 -3.10 5.05
C PRO A 91 -19.86 -3.22 6.53
N THR A 92 -20.28 -2.11 7.13
CA THR A 92 -20.76 -2.09 8.51
C THR A 92 -21.98 -3.00 8.69
N ALA A 93 -21.92 -3.91 9.67
CA ALA A 93 -22.98 -4.84 9.96
C ALA A 93 -24.00 -4.24 10.94
N ALA A 94 -25.22 -4.77 10.94
CA ALA A 94 -26.25 -4.37 11.90
C ALA A 94 -26.06 -5.02 13.29
N ASP A 95 -25.42 -6.20 13.33
CA ASP A 95 -25.10 -6.90 14.59
C ASP A 95 -23.77 -6.38 15.18
N PRO A 96 -23.79 -5.85 16.43
CA PRO A 96 -22.56 -5.35 17.07
C PRO A 96 -21.46 -6.41 17.27
N ALA A 97 -21.79 -7.69 17.38
CA ALA A 97 -20.78 -8.75 17.51
C ALA A 97 -20.11 -9.03 16.17
N GLU A 98 -20.88 -9.04 15.09
CA GLU A 98 -20.36 -9.15 13.72
C GLU A 98 -19.51 -7.92 13.37
N GLU A 99 -19.93 -6.71 13.72
CA GLU A 99 -19.16 -5.48 13.52
C GLU A 99 -17.77 -5.54 14.14
N ARG A 100 -17.69 -6.05 15.39
CA ARG A 100 -16.42 -6.19 16.10
C ARG A 100 -15.48 -7.16 15.37
N THR A 101 -16.02 -8.31 14.98
CA THR A 101 -15.29 -9.32 14.22
C THR A 101 -14.77 -8.76 12.89
N ASN A 102 -15.61 -7.99 12.19
CA ASN A 102 -15.25 -7.34 10.92
C ASN A 102 -14.15 -6.28 11.10
N LEU A 103 -14.24 -5.49 12.18
CA LEU A 103 -13.19 -4.53 12.52
C LEU A 103 -11.86 -5.23 12.81
N GLU A 104 -11.86 -6.28 13.64
CA GLU A 104 -10.67 -7.06 13.97
C GLU A 104 -10.02 -7.64 12.71
N ALA A 105 -10.81 -8.23 11.81
CA ALA A 105 -10.32 -8.76 10.54
C ALA A 105 -9.70 -7.67 9.64
N MET A 106 -10.31 -6.49 9.55
CA MET A 106 -9.77 -5.37 8.77
C MET A 106 -8.52 -4.76 9.41
N ILE A 107 -8.46 -4.66 10.73
CA ILE A 107 -7.24 -4.20 11.44
C ILE A 107 -6.10 -5.19 11.26
N ASP A 108 -6.35 -6.49 11.38
CA ASP A 108 -5.31 -7.49 11.16
C ASP A 108 -4.76 -7.43 9.73
N LEU A 109 -5.65 -7.40 8.73
CA LEU A 109 -5.22 -7.37 7.32
C LEU A 109 -4.59 -6.03 6.90
N HIS A 110 -5.11 -4.89 7.36
CA HIS A 110 -4.66 -3.57 6.88
C HIS A 110 -3.52 -2.97 7.70
N LEU A 111 -3.35 -3.38 8.97
CA LEU A 111 -2.33 -2.84 9.86
C LEU A 111 -1.30 -3.90 10.27
N HIS A 112 -1.75 -4.98 10.94
CA HIS A 112 -0.80 -5.95 11.49
C HIS A 112 -0.08 -6.73 10.39
N SER A 113 -0.77 -7.14 9.34
CA SER A 113 -0.16 -7.90 8.23
C SER A 113 0.90 -7.11 7.46
N PRO A 114 0.66 -5.85 7.03
CA PRO A 114 1.74 -5.03 6.44
C PRO A 114 2.93 -4.85 7.38
N LEU A 115 2.71 -4.59 8.66
CA LEU A 115 3.80 -4.41 9.63
C LEU A 115 4.60 -5.70 9.81
N ARG A 116 3.93 -6.85 9.96
CA ARG A 116 4.56 -8.18 10.02
C ARG A 116 5.42 -8.47 8.79
N LEU A 117 4.89 -8.18 7.60
CA LEU A 117 5.61 -8.40 6.35
C LEU A 117 6.80 -7.45 6.22
N ILE A 118 6.66 -6.19 6.61
CA ILE A 118 7.75 -5.23 6.67
C ILE A 118 8.85 -5.75 7.60
N ASP A 119 8.52 -6.12 8.84
CA ASP A 119 9.49 -6.62 9.82
C ASP A 119 10.26 -7.85 9.29
N ALA A 120 9.57 -8.78 8.61
CA ALA A 120 10.19 -9.96 8.02
C ALA A 120 11.13 -9.62 6.85
N LEU A 121 10.86 -8.55 6.09
CA LEU A 121 11.59 -8.15 4.89
C LEU A 121 12.62 -7.02 5.14
N LEU A 122 12.64 -6.41 6.32
CA LEU A 122 13.58 -5.33 6.64
C LEU A 122 15.04 -5.67 6.32
N PRO A 123 15.58 -6.87 6.66
CA PRO A 123 16.97 -7.19 6.34
C PRO A 123 17.25 -7.15 4.83
N THR A 124 16.31 -7.64 4.02
CA THR A 124 16.43 -7.65 2.55
C THR A 124 16.28 -6.25 1.96
N LEU A 125 15.35 -5.44 2.48
CA LEU A 125 15.17 -4.05 2.06
C LEU A 125 16.39 -3.20 2.40
N HIS A 126 16.96 -3.34 3.60
CA HIS A 126 18.18 -2.60 3.98
C HIS A 126 19.42 -3.01 3.14
N ALA A 127 19.40 -4.16 2.48
CA ALA A 127 20.46 -4.55 1.54
C ALA A 127 20.33 -3.83 0.17
N SER A 128 19.16 -3.26 -0.15
CA SER A 128 18.96 -2.45 -1.35
C SER A 128 19.65 -1.08 -1.22
N ASN A 129 20.12 -0.56 -2.33
CA ASN A 129 20.68 0.80 -2.38
C ASN A 129 19.62 1.90 -2.46
N GLN A 130 18.37 1.55 -2.76
CA GLN A 130 17.21 2.46 -2.79
C GLN A 130 15.95 1.71 -2.32
N PRO A 131 15.85 1.36 -1.03
CA PRO A 131 14.71 0.61 -0.53
C PRO A 131 13.44 1.46 -0.47
N MET A 132 12.31 0.87 -0.86
CA MET A 132 11.00 1.53 -0.82
C MET A 132 9.93 0.63 -0.21
N ILE A 133 9.09 1.20 0.64
CA ILE A 133 7.87 0.60 1.16
C ILE A 133 6.69 1.46 0.71
N VAL A 134 5.74 0.85 0.02
CA VAL A 134 4.51 1.50 -0.44
C VAL A 134 3.32 0.85 0.26
N ASN A 135 2.58 1.63 1.04
CA ASN A 135 1.35 1.17 1.69
C ASN A 135 0.13 1.71 0.93
N MET A 136 -0.71 0.80 0.41
CA MET A 136 -1.97 1.14 -0.23
C MET A 136 -3.01 1.44 0.85
N ILE A 137 -3.18 2.71 1.16
CA ILE A 137 -4.06 3.21 2.20
C ILE A 137 -5.47 3.41 1.61
N SER A 138 -5.98 4.59 1.58
CA SER A 138 -7.20 5.09 0.93
C SER A 138 -7.43 6.54 1.30
N MET A 139 -8.10 7.33 0.48
CA MET A 139 -8.62 8.64 0.87
C MET A 139 -9.57 8.56 2.09
N ALA A 140 -10.22 7.41 2.30
CA ALA A 140 -11.08 7.12 3.45
C ALA A 140 -10.32 7.10 4.80
N ALA A 141 -8.98 7.18 4.80
CA ALA A 141 -8.19 7.32 6.03
C ALA A 141 -8.36 8.69 6.72
N PHE A 142 -8.88 9.68 6.03
CA PHE A 142 -8.99 11.06 6.54
C PHE A 142 -10.37 11.43 7.09
N ALA A 143 -11.40 10.65 6.75
CA ALA A 143 -12.76 10.86 7.24
C ALA A 143 -13.55 9.56 7.18
N SER A 144 -14.50 9.40 8.09
CA SER A 144 -15.39 8.25 8.10
C SER A 144 -16.44 8.37 6.99
N VAL A 145 -16.71 7.26 6.30
CA VAL A 145 -17.71 7.15 5.25
C VAL A 145 -18.85 6.25 5.76
N PRO A 146 -20.13 6.68 5.67
CA PRO A 146 -21.26 5.89 6.12
C PRO A 146 -21.28 4.48 5.49
N GLY A 147 -21.49 3.45 6.32
CA GLY A 147 -21.49 2.05 5.91
C GLY A 147 -20.10 1.41 5.74
N CYS A 148 -19.02 2.18 5.97
CA CYS A 148 -17.63 1.72 5.86
C CYS A 148 -16.75 2.23 7.02
N GLU A 149 -17.32 2.53 8.17
CA GLU A 149 -16.69 3.21 9.30
C GLU A 149 -15.43 2.46 9.78
N TRP A 150 -15.52 1.14 9.87
CA TRP A 150 -14.40 0.32 10.34
C TRP A 150 -13.31 0.13 9.29
N TYR A 151 -13.67 0.15 8.01
CA TYR A 151 -12.69 0.26 6.94
C TYR A 151 -11.90 1.57 7.05
N CYS A 152 -12.59 2.70 7.21
CA CYS A 152 -11.95 4.00 7.41
C CYS A 152 -11.01 4.00 8.62
N THR A 153 -11.46 3.43 9.74
CA THR A 153 -10.64 3.27 10.97
C THR A 153 -9.36 2.47 10.68
N SER A 154 -9.46 1.34 9.99
CA SER A 154 -8.30 0.50 9.65
C SER A 154 -7.31 1.21 8.72
N LYS A 155 -7.80 1.98 7.76
CA LYS A 155 -6.97 2.76 6.84
C LYS A 155 -6.35 3.99 7.51
N ALA A 156 -7.03 4.62 8.46
CA ALA A 156 -6.47 5.67 9.31
C ALA A 156 -5.33 5.13 10.19
N ALA A 157 -5.46 3.92 10.72
CA ALA A 157 -4.39 3.26 11.47
C ALA A 157 -3.16 3.00 10.59
N LEU A 158 -3.33 2.49 9.36
CA LEU A 158 -2.23 2.28 8.41
C LEU A 158 -1.59 3.62 7.98
N HIS A 159 -2.38 4.68 7.82
CA HIS A 159 -1.86 6.04 7.56
C HIS A 159 -0.91 6.49 8.66
N ALA A 160 -1.34 6.41 9.92
CA ALA A 160 -0.51 6.78 11.07
C ALA A 160 0.75 5.89 11.17
N ALA A 161 0.60 4.57 10.98
CA ALA A 161 1.72 3.63 10.96
C ALA A 161 2.74 3.97 9.85
N THR A 162 2.27 4.35 8.66
CA THR A 162 3.15 4.75 7.54
C THR A 162 3.98 5.99 7.90
N GLN A 163 3.40 6.96 8.60
CA GLN A 163 4.14 8.12 9.11
C GLN A 163 5.20 7.69 10.14
N GLY A 164 4.83 6.77 11.06
CA GLY A 164 5.76 6.21 12.04
C GLY A 164 6.93 5.46 11.40
N LEU A 165 6.67 4.70 10.33
CA LEU A 165 7.72 4.00 9.56
C LEU A 165 8.73 4.97 8.95
N ARG A 166 8.31 6.12 8.44
CA ARG A 166 9.22 7.18 7.93
C ARG A 166 10.17 7.70 9.00
N LEU A 167 9.68 7.82 10.24
CA LEU A 167 10.50 8.27 11.37
C LEU A 167 11.46 7.19 11.84
N LYS A 168 10.99 5.94 11.88
CA LYS A 168 11.74 4.78 12.37
C LYS A 168 12.82 4.32 11.37
N HIS A 169 12.56 4.44 10.08
CA HIS A 169 13.43 3.97 8.99
C HIS A 169 13.70 5.11 8.00
N PRO A 170 14.49 6.13 8.37
CA PRO A 170 14.73 7.31 7.53
C PRO A 170 15.54 7.00 6.25
N ASP A 171 16.16 5.85 6.17
CA ASP A 171 16.89 5.30 5.03
C ASP A 171 15.98 4.55 4.02
N ILE A 172 14.74 4.24 4.40
CA ILE A 172 13.75 3.61 3.53
C ILE A 172 12.74 4.65 3.06
N HIS A 173 12.50 4.73 1.74
CA HIS A 173 11.47 5.59 1.19
C HIS A 173 10.07 5.03 1.45
N CYS A 174 9.41 5.46 2.54
CA CYS A 174 8.09 4.99 2.92
C CYS A 174 6.99 5.88 2.32
N VAL A 175 6.15 5.29 1.47
CA VAL A 175 5.10 5.98 0.69
C VAL A 175 3.72 5.55 1.15
N GLY A 176 2.82 6.51 1.34
CA GLY A 176 1.38 6.28 1.49
C GLY A 176 0.66 6.58 0.17
N VAL A 177 -0.13 5.64 -0.32
CA VAL A 177 -0.99 5.85 -1.48
C VAL A 177 -2.44 5.89 -1.02
N TYR A 178 -3.20 6.86 -1.47
CA TYR A 178 -4.55 7.17 -1.00
C TYR A 178 -5.57 7.13 -2.15
N PRO A 179 -5.87 5.96 -2.75
CA PRO A 179 -6.83 5.86 -3.83
C PRO A 179 -8.24 6.26 -3.37
N GLY A 180 -9.00 6.82 -4.29
CA GLY A 180 -10.45 6.89 -4.24
C GLY A 180 -11.12 5.57 -4.59
N PRO A 181 -12.45 5.56 -4.80
CA PRO A 181 -13.16 4.39 -5.30
C PRO A 181 -12.64 3.97 -6.68
N THR A 182 -12.03 2.79 -6.77
CA THR A 182 -11.41 2.27 -7.99
C THR A 182 -12.21 1.09 -8.51
N ALA A 183 -12.40 0.96 -9.83
CA ALA A 183 -13.14 -0.11 -10.48
C ALA A 183 -12.47 -1.47 -10.28
N THR A 184 -12.93 -2.20 -9.27
CA THR A 184 -12.44 -3.53 -8.86
C THR A 184 -13.58 -4.34 -8.26
N ASP A 185 -13.36 -5.64 -8.00
CA ASP A 185 -14.36 -6.46 -7.30
C ASP A 185 -14.75 -5.89 -5.93
N MET A 186 -13.83 -5.19 -5.25
CA MET A 186 -14.08 -4.57 -3.93
C MET A 186 -15.16 -3.49 -3.98
N THR A 187 -15.30 -2.82 -5.11
CA THR A 187 -16.26 -1.74 -5.34
C THR A 187 -17.44 -2.16 -6.20
N ALA A 188 -17.58 -3.48 -6.45
CA ALA A 188 -18.72 -4.02 -7.21
C ALA A 188 -20.04 -3.61 -6.53
N GLY A 189 -20.94 -3.01 -7.32
CA GLY A 189 -22.22 -2.49 -6.83
C GLY A 189 -22.16 -1.07 -6.24
N SER A 190 -21.02 -0.42 -6.22
CA SER A 190 -20.91 1.00 -5.85
C SER A 190 -21.65 1.89 -6.85
N THR A 191 -22.34 2.92 -6.34
CA THR A 191 -22.96 3.98 -7.16
C THR A 191 -22.06 5.21 -7.33
N ALA A 192 -20.92 5.25 -6.61
CA ALA A 192 -19.96 6.33 -6.76
C ALA A 192 -19.22 6.23 -8.10
N PRO A 193 -18.77 7.35 -8.69
CA PRO A 193 -17.82 7.33 -9.79
C PRO A 193 -16.57 6.52 -9.41
N LEU A 194 -16.15 5.61 -10.29
CA LEU A 194 -15.01 4.74 -10.06
C LEU A 194 -13.85 5.15 -10.99
N ALA A 195 -12.67 5.30 -10.41
CA ALA A 195 -11.44 5.49 -11.17
C ALA A 195 -11.04 4.20 -11.90
N ASP A 196 -10.44 4.30 -13.08
CA ASP A 196 -9.85 3.15 -13.76
C ASP A 196 -8.61 2.64 -13.01
N ALA A 197 -8.52 1.32 -12.85
CA ALA A 197 -7.42 0.71 -12.10
C ALA A 197 -6.06 0.83 -12.82
N MET A 198 -6.04 0.80 -14.16
CA MET A 198 -4.80 0.93 -14.94
C MET A 198 -4.31 2.38 -14.93
N GLU A 199 -5.22 3.36 -15.06
CA GLU A 199 -4.89 4.78 -14.97
C GLU A 199 -4.37 5.14 -13.56
N SER A 200 -5.04 4.64 -12.52
CA SER A 200 -4.59 4.80 -11.14
C SER A 200 -3.21 4.18 -10.92
N ALA A 201 -2.96 2.98 -11.43
CA ALA A 201 -1.65 2.33 -11.35
C ALA A 201 -0.56 3.14 -12.06
N ALA A 202 -0.84 3.67 -13.25
CA ALA A 202 0.10 4.50 -14.00
C ALA A 202 0.46 5.79 -13.24
N THR A 203 -0.55 6.46 -12.67
CA THR A 203 -0.34 7.66 -11.84
C THR A 203 0.47 7.35 -10.58
N ILE A 204 0.19 6.23 -9.90
CA ILE A 204 0.94 5.80 -8.72
C ILE A 204 2.41 5.59 -9.08
N LEU A 205 2.71 4.81 -10.12
CA LEU A 205 4.09 4.49 -10.49
C LEU A 205 4.87 5.71 -10.95
N SER A 206 4.25 6.62 -11.73
CA SER A 206 4.86 7.89 -12.09
C SER A 206 5.23 8.71 -10.86
N ALA A 207 4.31 8.83 -9.90
CA ALA A 207 4.54 9.58 -8.66
C ALA A 207 5.60 8.93 -7.75
N LEU A 208 5.70 7.58 -7.73
CA LEU A 208 6.80 6.88 -7.06
C LEU A 208 8.15 7.24 -7.68
N CYS A 209 8.24 7.26 -9.01
CA CYS A 209 9.46 7.67 -9.73
C CYS A 209 9.83 9.15 -9.48
N GLU A 210 8.86 10.00 -9.22
CA GLU A 210 9.08 11.40 -8.82
C GLU A 210 9.54 11.56 -7.36
N GLY A 211 9.58 10.46 -6.58
CA GLY A 211 9.99 10.47 -5.17
C GLY A 211 8.91 11.01 -4.22
N LYS A 212 7.63 11.01 -4.61
CA LYS A 212 6.53 11.45 -3.73
C LYS A 212 6.34 10.48 -2.56
N THR A 213 6.08 11.03 -1.38
CA THR A 213 5.81 10.25 -0.15
C THR A 213 4.32 10.09 0.16
N ALA A 214 3.46 10.90 -0.45
CA ALA A 214 2.00 10.81 -0.41
C ALA A 214 1.46 10.93 -1.83
N ILE A 215 0.64 9.97 -2.25
CA ILE A 215 0.16 9.86 -3.63
C ILE A 215 -1.37 9.74 -3.63
N PHE A 216 -2.03 10.62 -4.36
CA PHE A 216 -3.47 10.68 -4.55
C PHE A 216 -3.74 10.46 -6.05
N PRO A 217 -4.03 9.22 -6.49
CA PRO A 217 -3.87 8.82 -7.89
C PRO A 217 -5.05 9.17 -8.80
N ASP A 218 -6.17 9.60 -8.27
CA ASP A 218 -7.41 9.84 -9.01
C ASP A 218 -8.10 11.14 -8.57
N GLU A 219 -9.12 11.54 -9.33
CA GLU A 219 -9.81 12.83 -9.13
C GLU A 219 -10.43 12.95 -7.73
N ALA A 220 -11.07 11.89 -7.22
CA ALA A 220 -11.67 11.90 -5.89
C ALA A 220 -10.60 12.02 -4.80
N ALA A 221 -9.49 11.31 -4.96
CA ALA A 221 -8.35 11.38 -4.06
C ALA A 221 -7.69 12.77 -4.06
N ILE A 222 -7.48 13.38 -5.24
CA ILE A 222 -6.91 14.73 -5.39
C ILE A 222 -7.80 15.78 -4.70
N ALA A 223 -9.12 15.63 -4.78
CA ALA A 223 -10.04 16.53 -4.07
C ALA A 223 -9.83 16.45 -2.55
N VAL A 224 -9.60 15.26 -1.99
CA VAL A 224 -9.27 15.08 -0.56
C VAL A 224 -7.88 15.64 -0.24
N GLU A 225 -6.88 15.42 -1.09
CA GLU A 225 -5.53 15.99 -0.90
C GLU A 225 -5.58 17.50 -0.71
N SER A 226 -6.37 18.20 -1.53
CA SER A 226 -6.52 19.66 -1.46
C SER A 226 -7.03 20.16 -0.11
N LEU A 227 -7.79 19.33 0.62
CA LEU A 227 -8.37 19.67 1.92
C LEU A 227 -7.46 19.31 3.10
N VAL A 228 -6.65 18.26 3.00
CA VAL A 228 -5.96 17.66 4.15
C VAL A 228 -4.43 17.63 4.03
N GLY A 229 -3.89 17.54 2.82
CA GLY A 229 -2.48 17.20 2.59
C GLY A 229 -1.48 18.14 3.29
N ALA A 230 -1.61 19.45 3.08
CA ALA A 230 -0.70 20.43 3.68
C ALA A 230 -0.82 20.52 5.20
N ARG A 231 -2.02 20.31 5.76
CA ARG A 231 -2.27 20.40 7.21
C ARG A 231 -1.62 19.25 7.96
N VAL A 232 -1.71 18.02 7.44
CA VAL A 232 -1.11 16.83 8.09
C VAL A 232 0.41 16.93 8.13
N ALA A 233 1.05 17.31 7.04
CA ALA A 233 2.50 17.49 6.98
C ALA A 233 2.99 18.58 7.94
N THR A 234 2.26 19.71 8.02
CA THR A 234 2.58 20.81 8.94
C THR A 234 2.47 20.38 10.41
N LEU A 235 1.40 19.65 10.77
CA LEU A 235 1.23 19.14 12.13
C LEU A 235 2.32 18.15 12.51
N GLN A 236 2.68 17.23 11.63
CA GLN A 236 3.76 16.28 11.90
C GLN A 236 5.08 16.99 12.16
N GLN A 237 5.42 18.00 11.36
CA GLN A 237 6.64 18.80 11.57
C GLN A 237 6.60 19.56 12.90
N GLN A 238 5.45 20.13 13.27
CA GLN A 238 5.29 20.82 14.56
C GLN A 238 5.50 19.87 15.74
N PHE A 239 4.94 18.64 15.69
CA PHE A 239 5.16 17.64 16.75
C PHE A 239 6.62 17.22 16.85
N ILE A 240 7.31 17.01 15.71
CA ILE A 240 8.74 16.70 15.71
C ILE A 240 9.54 17.82 16.41
N THR A 241 9.27 19.07 16.07
CA THR A 241 9.94 20.23 16.68
C THR A 241 9.67 20.32 18.19
N LEU A 242 8.42 20.16 18.62
CA LEU A 242 8.03 20.24 20.03
C LEU A 242 8.64 19.15 20.91
N LEU A 243 9.00 17.99 20.34
CA LEU A 243 9.54 16.85 21.08
C LEU A 243 11.07 16.72 20.94
N SER A 244 11.70 17.61 20.18
CA SER A 244 13.17 17.60 19.97
C SER A 244 13.92 18.49 20.99
N ASP A 245 13.20 19.23 21.83
CA ASP A 245 13.69 20.02 22.96
C ASP A 245 13.60 19.20 24.26
#